data_08480b273f7079e5f70e455060f2c44c
#
_entry.id   08480b273f7079e5f70e455060f2c44c
#
_cell.length_a   1.000
_cell.length_b   1.000
_cell.length_c   1.000
_cell.angle_alpha   90.00
_cell.angle_beta   90.00
_cell.angle_gamma   90.00
#
_symmetry.space_group_name_H-M   'P 1'
#
loop_
_entity.id
_entity.type
_entity.pdbx_description
1 polymer ?
#
loop_
_entity_poly.entity_id
_entity_poly.type
_entity_poly.pdbx_seq_one_letter_code
_entity_poly.pdbx_strand_id
1 'polypeptide(L)'
;MKNKYNIVFDVGKENAKIVLFNRKLKIIKIFKIKYPLLEFRKNFYFKDINFLIFWFKKKLHSINKDYKIDSIITATHGAAFGLVGENNKLLFGIMDYENDYSSINNHI
;
A
#
# COMPACT_ATOMS: atom_id res chain seq x y z
N MET A 1 -7.50 29.23 14.31
CA MET A 1 -6.44 28.31 13.92
C MET A 1 -7.03 27.14 13.16
N LYS A 2 -6.56 26.89 11.96
CA LYS A 2 -7.09 25.81 11.14
C LYS A 2 -6.70 24.47 11.74
N ASN A 3 -7.66 23.54 11.84
CA ASN A 3 -7.39 22.19 12.28
C ASN A 3 -6.48 21.50 11.25
N LYS A 4 -5.50 20.78 11.75
CA LYS A 4 -4.59 19.98 10.94
C LYS A 4 -4.89 18.50 11.20
N TYR A 5 -4.74 17.69 10.15
CA TYR A 5 -5.02 16.27 10.19
C TYR A 5 -3.81 15.48 9.74
N ASN A 6 -3.73 14.27 10.22
CA ASN A 6 -2.65 13.35 9.89
C ASN A 6 -3.25 12.12 9.22
N ILE A 7 -2.51 11.57 8.27
CA ILE A 7 -2.93 10.36 7.56
C ILE A 7 -1.92 9.25 7.84
N VAL A 8 -2.45 8.07 8.13
CA VAL A 8 -1.68 6.82 8.09
C VAL A 8 -2.17 6.02 6.87
N PHE A 9 -1.24 5.73 5.95
CA PHE A 9 -1.49 4.81 4.85
C PHE A 9 -0.97 3.43 5.25
N ASP A 10 -1.89 2.55 5.60
CA ASP A 10 -1.60 1.22 6.13
C ASP A 10 -1.77 0.19 5.03
N VAL A 11 -0.67 -0.41 4.59
CA VAL A 11 -0.68 -1.46 3.56
C VAL A 11 -0.55 -2.80 4.25
N GLY A 12 -1.68 -3.45 4.47
CA GLY A 12 -1.72 -4.80 5.03
C GLY A 12 -1.49 -5.86 3.96
N LYS A 13 -1.60 -7.11 4.36
CA LYS A 13 -1.39 -8.24 3.47
C LYS A 13 -2.43 -8.32 2.35
N GLU A 14 -3.71 -8.09 2.67
CA GLU A 14 -4.82 -8.21 1.73
C GLU A 14 -5.54 -6.89 1.48
N ASN A 15 -5.46 -5.98 2.42
CA ASN A 15 -6.18 -4.73 2.39
C ASN A 15 -5.25 -3.56 2.61
N ALA A 16 -5.59 -2.44 2.00
CA ALA A 16 -4.96 -1.17 2.32
C ALA A 16 -5.99 -0.27 2.98
N LYS A 17 -5.52 0.58 3.90
CA LYS A 17 -6.36 1.53 4.61
C LYS A 17 -5.73 2.90 4.58
N ILE A 18 -6.58 3.90 4.55
CA ILE A 18 -6.20 5.28 4.85
C ILE A 18 -6.95 5.65 6.11
N VAL A 19 -6.22 6.03 7.15
CA VAL A 19 -6.82 6.44 8.41
C VAL A 19 -6.52 7.92 8.61
N LEU A 20 -7.57 8.71 8.77
CA LEU A 20 -7.49 10.14 9.00
C LEU A 20 -7.66 10.42 10.49
N PHE A 21 -6.66 11.06 11.09
CA PHE A 21 -6.64 11.44 12.49
C PHE A 21 -6.65 12.95 12.64
N ASN A 22 -7.28 13.43 13.71
CA ASN A 22 -7.11 14.81 14.14
C ASN A 22 -5.82 14.96 14.99
N ARG A 23 -5.54 16.18 15.44
CA ARG A 23 -4.34 16.47 16.25
C ARG A 23 -4.32 15.74 17.59
N LYS A 24 -5.47 15.33 18.11
CA LYS A 24 -5.59 14.56 19.35
C LYS A 24 -5.49 13.05 19.11
N LEU A 25 -5.13 12.65 17.89
CA LEU A 25 -5.03 11.24 17.46
C LEU A 25 -6.35 10.50 17.50
N LYS A 26 -7.46 11.22 17.42
CA LYS A 26 -8.78 10.62 17.26
C LYS A 26 -9.01 10.30 15.79
N ILE A 27 -9.50 9.09 15.52
CA ILE A 27 -9.85 8.67 14.17
C ILE A 27 -11.09 9.43 13.70
N ILE A 28 -10.96 10.11 12.57
CA ILE A 28 -12.04 10.87 11.95
C ILE A 28 -12.70 10.06 10.84
N LYS A 29 -11.91 9.43 9.97
CA LYS A 29 -12.39 8.59 8.86
C LYS A 29 -11.43 7.45 8.59
N ILE A 30 -11.97 6.36 8.07
CA ILE A 30 -11.20 5.22 7.59
C ILE A 30 -11.72 4.88 6.20
N PHE A 31 -10.78 4.76 5.25
CA PHE A 31 -11.04 4.24 3.91
C PHE A 31 -10.29 2.92 3.77
N LYS A 32 -10.96 1.91 3.26
CA LYS A 32 -10.38 0.57 3.14
C LYS A 32 -10.65 0.02 1.76
N ILE A 33 -9.67 -0.68 1.21
CA ILE A 33 -9.82 -1.39 -0.06
C ILE A 33 -9.07 -2.71 0.00
N LYS A 34 -9.65 -3.73 -0.63
CA LYS A 34 -8.95 -4.96 -0.93
C LYS A 34 -8.26 -4.76 -2.27
N TYR A 35 -6.93 -4.80 -2.29
CA TYR A 35 -6.21 -4.58 -3.53
C TYR A 35 -6.04 -5.88 -4.31
N PRO A 36 -6.01 -5.79 -5.66
CA PRO A 36 -5.90 -6.98 -6.49
C PRO A 36 -4.52 -7.60 -6.42
N LEU A 37 -4.48 -8.91 -6.58
CA LEU A 37 -3.26 -9.66 -6.80
C LEU A 37 -3.18 -10.03 -8.27
N LEU A 38 -1.98 -9.93 -8.84
CA LEU A 38 -1.70 -10.34 -10.20
C LEU A 38 -1.04 -11.71 -10.18
N GLU A 39 -1.63 -12.68 -10.85
CA GLU A 39 -1.06 -14.01 -10.95
C GLU A 39 0.01 -14.05 -12.03
N PHE A 40 1.25 -14.37 -11.65
CA PHE A 40 2.36 -14.53 -12.58
C PHE A 40 2.48 -15.97 -13.07
N ARG A 41 2.38 -16.93 -12.15
CA ARG A 41 2.35 -18.37 -12.39
C ARG A 41 1.36 -18.98 -11.41
N LYS A 42 0.97 -20.23 -11.65
CA LYS A 42 0.07 -20.93 -10.74
C LYS A 42 0.57 -20.81 -9.29
N ASN A 43 -0.29 -20.27 -8.43
CA ASN A 43 -0.02 -20.04 -7.01
C ASN A 43 1.13 -19.07 -6.71
N PHE A 44 1.51 -18.24 -7.69
CA PHE A 44 2.50 -17.19 -7.49
C PHE A 44 1.90 -15.84 -7.86
N TYR A 45 1.77 -14.96 -6.87
CA TYR A 45 1.03 -13.71 -7.00
C TYR A 45 1.90 -12.51 -6.66
N PHE A 46 1.65 -11.40 -7.34
CA PHE A 46 2.22 -10.10 -7.04
C PHE A 46 1.13 -9.16 -6.55
N LYS A 47 1.49 -8.26 -5.64
CA LYS A 47 0.62 -7.15 -5.27
C LYS A 47 0.69 -6.08 -6.35
N ASP A 48 -0.47 -5.58 -6.76
CA ASP A 48 -0.55 -4.53 -7.75
C ASP A 48 -0.28 -3.17 -7.09
N ILE A 49 0.99 -2.81 -7.00
CA ILE A 49 1.41 -1.57 -6.35
C ILE A 49 0.95 -0.33 -7.11
N ASN A 50 0.85 -0.42 -8.43
CA ASN A 50 0.38 0.71 -9.24
C ASN A 50 -1.08 1.03 -8.93
N PHE A 51 -1.91 0.01 -8.72
CA PHE A 51 -3.27 0.17 -8.27
C PHE A 51 -3.32 0.86 -6.90
N LEU A 52 -2.49 0.44 -5.96
CA LEU A 52 -2.44 1.02 -4.61
C LEU A 52 -2.04 2.49 -4.65
N ILE A 53 -1.02 2.82 -5.43
CA ILE A 53 -0.55 4.21 -5.57
C ILE A 53 -1.65 5.08 -6.18
N PHE A 54 -2.31 4.59 -7.22
CA PHE A 54 -3.41 5.30 -7.87
C PHE A 54 -4.56 5.55 -6.89
N TRP A 55 -4.98 4.52 -6.18
CA TRP A 55 -6.05 4.60 -5.18
C TRP A 55 -5.70 5.59 -4.07
N PHE A 56 -4.48 5.49 -3.54
CA PHE A 56 -4.02 6.38 -2.48
C PHE A 56 -4.02 7.84 -2.94
N LYS A 57 -3.47 8.13 -4.11
CA LYS A 57 -3.43 9.49 -4.65
C LYS A 57 -4.82 10.05 -4.87
N LYS A 58 -5.73 9.25 -5.41
CA LYS A 58 -7.10 9.65 -5.64
C LYS A 58 -7.84 9.97 -4.33
N LYS A 59 -7.69 9.12 -3.34
CA LYS A 59 -8.30 9.34 -2.01
C LYS A 59 -7.69 10.53 -1.29
N LEU A 60 -6.38 10.68 -1.35
CA LEU A 60 -5.67 11.81 -0.76
C LEU A 60 -6.17 13.14 -1.35
N HIS A 61 -6.32 13.19 -2.65
CA HIS A 61 -6.85 14.37 -3.33
C HIS A 61 -8.27 14.71 -2.84
N SER A 62 -9.11 13.71 -2.71
CA SER A 62 -10.48 13.87 -2.20
C SER A 62 -10.50 14.35 -0.75
N ILE A 63 -9.69 13.75 0.10
CA ILE A 63 -9.60 14.11 1.53
C ILE A 63 -9.11 15.55 1.69
N ASN A 64 -8.14 15.96 0.88
CA ASN A 64 -7.53 17.28 0.98
C ASN A 64 -8.48 18.42 0.63
N LYS A 65 -9.61 18.14 0.01
CA LYS A 65 -10.65 19.14 -0.24
C LYS A 65 -11.34 19.57 1.04
N ASP A 66 -11.52 18.65 1.98
CA ASP A 66 -12.29 18.90 3.21
C ASP A 66 -11.40 19.02 4.45
N TYR A 67 -10.20 18.48 4.41
CA TYR A 67 -9.31 18.38 5.54
C TYR A 67 -7.90 18.85 5.16
N LYS A 68 -7.32 19.74 5.97
CA LYS A 68 -5.94 20.14 5.76
C LYS A 68 -5.00 19.07 6.28
N ILE A 69 -4.29 18.42 5.39
CA ILE A 69 -3.35 17.35 5.74
C ILE A 69 -2.01 17.95 6.11
N ASP A 70 -1.55 17.63 7.32
CA ASP A 70 -0.27 18.11 7.85
C ASP A 70 0.84 17.08 7.64
N SER A 71 0.54 15.80 7.81
CA SER A 71 1.53 14.75 7.66
C SER A 71 0.91 13.45 7.14
N ILE A 72 1.76 12.67 6.49
CA ILE A 72 1.42 11.34 5.98
C ILE A 72 2.51 10.39 6.42
N ILE A 73 2.11 9.26 7.03
CA ILE A 73 3.00 8.17 7.39
C ILE A 73 2.49 6.91 6.73
N THR A 74 3.40 6.10 6.24
CA THR A 74 3.06 4.78 5.72
C THR A 74 3.44 3.70 6.72
N ALA A 75 2.57 2.71 6.84
CA ALA A 75 2.83 1.48 7.58
C ALA A 75 2.59 0.30 6.65
N THR A 76 3.37 -0.73 6.78
CA THR A 76 3.21 -1.92 5.94
C THR A 76 3.58 -3.16 6.74
N HIS A 77 2.98 -4.30 6.36
CA HIS A 77 3.41 -5.57 6.93
C HIS A 77 4.80 -5.95 6.39
N GLY A 78 5.53 -6.76 7.15
CA GLY A 78 6.84 -7.25 6.74
C GLY A 78 6.77 -8.44 5.79
N ALA A 79 7.93 -8.97 5.45
CA ALA A 79 8.09 -10.18 4.63
C ALA A 79 7.50 -10.06 3.22
N ALA A 80 7.43 -8.85 2.68
CA ALA A 80 7.11 -8.57 1.29
C ALA A 80 8.28 -7.81 0.67
N PHE A 81 8.55 -8.03 -0.61
CA PHE A 81 9.69 -7.42 -1.28
C PHE A 81 9.41 -7.19 -2.76
N GLY A 82 10.18 -6.29 -3.35
CA GLY A 82 10.15 -6.03 -4.79
C GLY A 82 11.57 -5.86 -5.30
N LEU A 83 11.73 -6.04 -6.59
CA LEU A 83 13.02 -5.85 -7.29
C LEU A 83 12.94 -4.56 -8.10
N VAL A 84 13.93 -3.72 -7.93
CA VAL A 84 14.03 -2.44 -8.63
C VAL A 84 15.16 -2.54 -9.66
N GLY A 85 14.83 -2.29 -10.90
CA GLY A 85 15.79 -2.31 -11.99
C GLY A 85 16.40 -0.94 -12.24
N GLU A 86 17.02 -0.80 -13.41
CA GLU A 86 17.52 0.48 -13.88
C GLU A 86 16.38 1.51 -13.95
N ASN A 87 16.71 2.76 -13.82
CA ASN A 87 15.75 3.87 -13.81
C ASN A 87 14.77 3.83 -12.63
N ASN A 88 15.10 3.12 -11.57
CA ASN A 88 14.27 3.03 -10.33
C ASN A 88 12.87 2.50 -10.58
N LYS A 89 12.70 1.66 -11.60
CA LYS A 89 11.42 1.03 -11.90
C LYS A 89 11.32 -0.34 -11.27
N LEU A 90 10.15 -0.65 -10.75
CA LEU A 90 9.84 -1.97 -10.23
C LEU A 90 9.81 -2.97 -11.40
N LEU A 91 10.62 -4.02 -11.34
CA LEU A 91 10.69 -5.04 -12.39
C LEU A 91 9.45 -5.93 -12.40
N PHE A 92 8.98 -6.28 -11.23
CA PHE A 92 7.77 -7.08 -11.00
C PHE A 92 6.92 -6.38 -9.96
N GLY A 93 5.75 -6.93 -9.67
CA GLY A 93 4.95 -6.49 -8.54
C GLY A 93 5.63 -6.83 -7.21
N ILE A 94 5.02 -6.41 -6.12
CA ILE A 94 5.51 -6.73 -4.78
C ILE A 94 5.18 -8.19 -4.46
N MET A 95 6.19 -8.96 -4.09
CA MET A 95 6.08 -10.37 -3.77
C MET A 95 5.94 -10.58 -2.26
N ASP A 96 5.18 -11.59 -1.88
CA ASP A 96 4.94 -11.94 -0.49
C ASP A 96 5.66 -13.25 -0.15
N TYR A 97 6.05 -13.42 1.12
CA TYR A 97 6.69 -14.64 1.60
C TYR A 97 5.80 -15.87 1.48
N GLU A 98 4.48 -15.69 1.39
CA GLU A 98 3.53 -16.79 1.27
C GLU A 98 3.38 -17.32 -0.16
N ASN A 99 4.03 -16.69 -1.14
CA ASN A 99 4.07 -17.26 -2.49
C ASN A 99 4.79 -18.62 -2.48
N ASP A 100 4.38 -19.48 -3.41
CA ASP A 100 5.06 -20.75 -3.63
C ASP A 100 6.31 -20.52 -4.48
N TYR A 101 7.47 -20.62 -3.85
CA TYR A 101 8.78 -20.47 -4.50
C TYR A 101 9.42 -21.81 -4.85
N SER A 102 8.69 -22.92 -4.77
CA SER A 102 9.25 -24.26 -4.98
C SER A 102 9.92 -24.41 -6.35
N SER A 103 9.33 -23.83 -7.40
CA SER A 103 9.90 -23.88 -8.74
C SER A 103 11.23 -23.14 -8.85
N ILE A 104 11.45 -22.12 -8.04
CA ILE A 104 12.70 -21.36 -7.98
C ILE A 104 13.72 -22.11 -7.12
N ASN A 105 13.29 -22.61 -5.97
CA ASN A 105 14.15 -23.33 -5.03
C ASN A 105 14.75 -24.60 -5.63
N ASN A 106 14.03 -25.26 -6.53
CA ASN A 106 14.52 -26.46 -7.22
C ASN A 106 15.66 -26.19 -8.20
N HIS A 107 15.95 -24.92 -8.51
CA HIS A 107 17.04 -24.53 -9.42
C HIS A 107 18.25 -23.97 -8.67
N ILE A 108 18.19 -23.93 -7.38
CA ILE A 108 19.31 -23.53 -6.52
C ILE A 108 20.00 -24.79 -5.99
#